data_890176214413386fad88542a17e4def8
#
_entry.id   890176214413386fad88542a17e4def8
#
_cell.length_a   1.000
_cell.length_b   1.000
_cell.length_c   1.000
_cell.angle_alpha   90.00
_cell.angle_beta   90.00
_cell.angle_gamma   90.00
#
_symmetry.space_group_name_H-M   'P 1'
#
loop_
_entity.id
_entity.type
_entity.pdbx_description
1 polymer ?
#
loop_
_entity_poly.entity_id
_entity_poly.type
_entity_poly.pdbx_seq_one_letter_code
_entity_poly.pdbx_strand_id
1 'polypeptide(L)'
;MEKLTRSGLEIELPDGWDGRIYRREAEVDAITRRALHAANFALPPNLGDYAVGAIERMQTGDVLVVLLEFDPDSAGRGLFRNEGLPTGLGAADFSPTAMPRAIPGRTAAQWFFSLGGRAFCLYVVLGSHGERAAMLPIVNQVVETLKIDA
;
A
#
# COMPACT_ATOMS: atom_id res chain seq x y z
N MET A 1 -8.17 -5.29 -17.50
CA MET A 1 -7.60 -4.45 -16.42
C MET A 1 -8.46 -3.23 -16.23
N GLU A 2 -8.72 -2.87 -15.03
CA GLU A 2 -9.51 -1.70 -14.67
C GLU A 2 -8.61 -0.61 -14.13
N LYS A 3 -8.74 0.61 -14.68
CA LYS A 3 -7.99 1.77 -14.18
C LYS A 3 -8.81 2.47 -13.10
N LEU A 4 -8.23 2.60 -11.91
CA LEU A 4 -8.82 3.34 -10.80
C LEU A 4 -8.07 4.65 -10.65
N THR A 5 -8.78 5.76 -10.72
CA THR A 5 -8.21 7.11 -10.65
C THR A 5 -9.05 8.00 -9.75
N ARG A 6 -8.42 8.64 -8.78
CA ARG A 6 -9.06 9.62 -7.91
C ARG A 6 -8.02 10.44 -7.15
N SER A 7 -8.28 11.71 -6.95
CA SER A 7 -7.48 12.56 -6.08
C SER A 7 -5.99 12.62 -6.43
N GLY A 8 -5.66 12.51 -7.72
CA GLY A 8 -4.29 12.52 -8.19
C GLY A 8 -3.55 11.20 -8.01
N LEU A 9 -4.25 10.12 -7.67
CA LEU A 9 -3.70 8.78 -7.55
C LEU A 9 -4.32 7.89 -8.63
N GLU A 10 -3.50 7.03 -9.22
CA GLU A 10 -3.94 6.10 -10.26
C GLU A 10 -3.28 4.75 -10.08
N ILE A 11 -4.05 3.69 -10.33
CA ILE A 11 -3.56 2.32 -10.35
C ILE A 11 -4.36 1.51 -11.37
N GLU A 12 -3.73 0.53 -12.00
CA GLU A 12 -4.42 -0.44 -12.85
C GLU A 12 -4.60 -1.76 -12.10
N LEU A 13 -5.85 -2.21 -12.02
CA LEU A 13 -6.22 -3.43 -11.30
C LEU A 13 -6.36 -4.59 -12.27
N PRO A 14 -5.66 -5.71 -12.05
CA PRO A 14 -5.91 -6.94 -12.78
C PRO A 14 -7.33 -7.45 -12.56
N ASP A 15 -7.80 -8.34 -13.43
CA ASP A 15 -9.12 -8.95 -13.30
C ASP A 15 -9.25 -9.66 -11.94
N GLY A 16 -10.40 -9.48 -11.29
CA GLY A 16 -10.67 -10.05 -9.98
C GLY A 16 -10.14 -9.27 -8.80
N TRP A 17 -9.43 -8.17 -9.04
CA TRP A 17 -8.96 -7.30 -7.97
C TRP A 17 -10.03 -6.28 -7.57
N ASP A 18 -10.03 -5.95 -6.29
CA ASP A 18 -10.83 -4.87 -5.72
C ASP A 18 -9.92 -3.68 -5.40
N GLY A 19 -10.44 -2.48 -5.52
CA GLY A 19 -9.66 -1.27 -5.24
C GLY A 19 -10.53 -0.16 -4.72
N ARG A 20 -9.90 0.73 -3.95
CA ARG A 20 -10.56 1.89 -3.35
C ARG A 20 -9.57 3.01 -3.17
N ILE A 21 -9.93 4.21 -3.63
CA ILE A 21 -9.21 5.45 -3.34
C ILE A 21 -10.19 6.35 -2.59
N TYR A 22 -9.79 6.81 -1.41
CA TYR A 22 -10.63 7.68 -0.62
C TYR A 22 -9.80 8.70 0.14
N ARG A 23 -10.45 9.77 0.55
CA ARG A 23 -9.88 10.80 1.40
C ARG A 23 -10.28 10.52 2.84
N ARG A 24 -9.29 10.39 3.72
CA ARG A 24 -9.57 10.25 5.15
C ARG A 24 -10.03 11.58 5.70
N GLU A 25 -11.08 11.55 6.51
CA GLU A 25 -11.51 12.74 7.23
C GLU A 25 -10.43 13.14 8.22
N ALA A 26 -10.17 14.45 8.30
CA ALA A 26 -9.21 14.99 9.22
C ALA A 26 -9.76 14.88 10.64
N GLU A 27 -9.29 13.90 11.39
CA GLU A 27 -9.33 13.95 12.84
C GLU A 27 -8.22 14.88 13.32
N VAL A 28 -8.32 15.35 14.55
CA VAL A 28 -7.36 16.33 15.10
C VAL A 28 -5.91 15.86 14.99
N ASP A 29 -5.70 14.54 14.97
CA ASP A 29 -4.40 13.91 14.86
C ASP A 29 -4.22 13.11 13.55
N ALA A 30 -5.05 13.35 12.53
CA ALA A 30 -4.97 12.61 11.27
C ALA A 30 -3.66 12.91 10.56
N ILE A 31 -2.79 11.93 10.50
CA ILE A 31 -1.51 11.99 9.81
C ILE A 31 -1.61 11.55 8.35
N THR A 32 -2.71 10.89 7.97
CA THR A 32 -2.94 10.44 6.59
C THR A 32 -4.05 11.24 5.95
N ARG A 33 -3.85 11.64 4.69
CA ARG A 33 -4.81 12.46 3.93
C ARG A 33 -5.59 11.65 2.92
N ARG A 34 -4.90 10.97 2.01
CA ARG A 34 -5.51 10.11 1.00
C ARG A 34 -4.98 8.70 1.14
N ALA A 35 -5.83 7.74 0.81
CA ALA A 35 -5.46 6.34 0.87
C ALA A 35 -5.94 5.61 -0.38
N LEU A 36 -5.06 4.78 -0.94
CA LEU A 36 -5.38 3.87 -2.02
C LEU A 36 -5.17 2.45 -1.49
N HIS A 37 -6.16 1.60 -1.71
CA HIS A 37 -6.09 0.18 -1.38
C HIS A 37 -6.39 -0.64 -2.63
N ALA A 38 -5.59 -1.66 -2.90
CA ALA A 38 -5.82 -2.61 -3.98
C ALA A 38 -5.51 -4.02 -3.48
N ALA A 39 -6.37 -4.97 -3.78
CA ALA A 39 -6.24 -6.33 -3.29
C ALA A 39 -6.78 -7.33 -4.31
N ASN A 40 -6.24 -8.55 -4.30
CA ASN A 40 -6.76 -9.65 -5.09
C ASN A 40 -7.91 -10.39 -4.38
N PHE A 41 -8.50 -9.77 -3.40
CA PHE A 41 -9.68 -10.25 -2.66
C PHE A 41 -10.60 -9.08 -2.35
N ALA A 42 -11.84 -9.36 -1.94
CA ALA A 42 -12.82 -8.32 -1.63
C ALA A 42 -12.41 -7.54 -0.38
N LEU A 43 -12.28 -6.22 -0.52
CA LEU A 43 -11.95 -5.35 0.61
C LEU A 43 -13.17 -5.19 1.53
N PRO A 44 -12.98 -5.25 2.86
CA PRO A 44 -14.07 -5.02 3.80
C PRO A 44 -14.52 -3.56 3.77
N PRO A 45 -15.77 -3.25 4.19
CA PRO A 45 -16.25 -1.88 4.25
C PRO A 45 -15.41 -0.98 5.16
N ASN A 46 -14.92 -1.51 6.28
CA ASN A 46 -14.05 -0.81 7.21
C ASN A 46 -12.64 -1.39 7.14
N LEU A 47 -11.71 -0.58 6.65
CA LEU A 47 -10.31 -1.00 6.50
C LEU A 47 -9.50 -0.81 7.79
N GLY A 48 -9.90 0.12 8.66
CA GLY A 48 -9.15 0.44 9.86
C GLY A 48 -7.82 1.14 9.58
N ASP A 49 -7.01 1.35 10.62
CA ASP A 49 -5.69 1.94 10.49
C ASP A 49 -4.74 0.93 9.83
N TYR A 50 -3.97 1.40 8.84
CA TYR A 50 -3.04 0.55 8.07
C TYR A 50 -3.72 -0.72 7.54
N ALA A 51 -5.00 -0.61 7.20
CA ALA A 51 -5.80 -1.69 6.61
C ALA A 51 -5.86 -2.98 7.46
N VAL A 52 -5.79 -2.87 8.79
CA VAL A 52 -5.85 -4.02 9.70
C VAL A 52 -7.08 -4.90 9.45
N GLY A 53 -8.25 -4.26 9.18
CA GLY A 53 -9.47 -5.00 8.88
C GLY A 53 -9.38 -5.88 7.63
N ALA A 54 -8.62 -5.45 6.61
CA ALA A 54 -8.36 -6.24 5.43
C ALA A 54 -7.32 -7.34 5.72
N ILE A 55 -6.25 -6.98 6.43
CA ILE A 55 -5.13 -7.91 6.73
C ILE A 55 -5.62 -9.12 7.54
N GLU A 56 -6.53 -8.91 8.49
CA GLU A 56 -7.10 -9.99 9.29
C GLU A 56 -7.84 -11.03 8.46
N ARG A 57 -8.37 -10.65 7.30
CA ARG A 57 -9.12 -11.53 6.39
C ARG A 57 -8.26 -12.22 5.34
N MET A 58 -6.97 -11.86 5.25
CA MET A 58 -6.09 -12.39 4.20
C MET A 58 -5.83 -13.89 4.36
N GLN A 59 -5.78 -14.56 3.22
CA GLN A 59 -5.42 -15.97 3.09
C GLN A 59 -4.03 -16.07 2.43
N THR A 60 -3.49 -17.27 2.34
CA THR A 60 -2.12 -17.53 1.88
C THR A 60 -1.77 -16.88 0.54
N GLY A 61 -2.67 -16.92 -0.44
CA GLY A 61 -2.44 -16.36 -1.78
C GLY A 61 -2.83 -14.90 -1.92
N ASP A 62 -3.20 -14.23 -0.83
CA ASP A 62 -3.74 -12.87 -0.91
C ASP A 62 -2.64 -11.81 -0.92
N VAL A 63 -2.89 -10.74 -1.68
CA VAL A 63 -2.01 -9.58 -1.83
C VAL A 63 -2.83 -8.32 -1.53
N LEU A 64 -2.27 -7.44 -0.74
CA LEU A 64 -2.83 -6.12 -0.44
C LEU A 64 -1.77 -5.06 -0.71
N VAL A 65 -2.10 -4.08 -1.55
CA VAL A 65 -1.25 -2.92 -1.84
C VAL A 65 -1.94 -1.68 -1.29
N VAL A 66 -1.22 -0.93 -0.46
CA VAL A 66 -1.73 0.28 0.17
C VAL A 66 -0.78 1.43 -0.10
N LEU A 67 -1.33 2.57 -0.49
CA LEU A 67 -0.60 3.83 -0.58
C LEU A 67 -1.29 4.84 0.34
N LEU A 68 -0.53 5.35 1.31
CA LEU A 68 -1.03 6.34 2.28
C LEU A 68 -0.32 7.66 2.05
N GLU A 69 -1.08 8.75 2.00
CA GLU A 69 -0.52 10.10 1.95
C GLU A 69 -0.51 10.72 3.33
N PHE A 70 0.62 11.34 3.67
CA PHE A 70 0.83 12.04 4.94
C PHE A 70 0.84 13.55 4.72
N ASP A 71 1.01 14.31 5.80
CA ASP A 71 1.06 15.77 5.73
C ASP A 71 2.18 16.21 4.78
N PRO A 72 1.91 17.15 3.84
CA PRO A 72 2.92 17.66 2.94
C PRO A 72 4.10 18.34 3.65
N ASP A 73 3.92 18.82 4.88
CA ASP A 73 5.03 19.37 5.68
C ASP A 73 6.10 18.30 5.99
N SER A 74 5.74 17.03 5.91
CA SER A 74 6.67 15.90 6.11
C SER A 74 7.53 15.60 4.87
N ALA A 75 7.15 16.11 3.71
CA ALA A 75 7.84 15.81 2.46
C ALA A 75 9.31 16.23 2.52
N GLY A 76 10.19 15.33 2.06
CA GLY A 76 11.63 15.56 2.03
C GLY A 76 12.33 15.42 3.37
N ARG A 77 11.61 15.10 4.43
CA ARG A 77 12.15 15.07 5.79
C ARG A 77 12.06 13.68 6.40
N GLY A 78 13.04 13.32 7.23
CA GLY A 78 13.01 12.08 8.02
C GLY A 78 12.78 10.84 7.18
N LEU A 79 11.69 10.12 7.46
CA LEU A 79 11.31 8.91 6.72
C LEU A 79 11.02 9.19 5.25
N PHE A 80 10.62 10.41 4.90
CA PHE A 80 10.17 10.79 3.56
C PHE A 80 11.27 11.45 2.72
N ARG A 81 12.53 11.30 3.09
CA ARG A 81 13.66 11.92 2.39
C ARG A 81 13.96 11.31 1.03
N ASN A 82 13.56 10.05 0.80
CA ASN A 82 13.75 9.39 -0.50
C ASN A 82 12.73 9.91 -1.51
N GLU A 83 13.19 10.21 -2.73
CA GLU A 83 12.32 10.72 -3.79
C GLU A 83 11.86 9.58 -4.69
N GLY A 84 10.54 9.53 -4.95
CA GLY A 84 9.94 8.63 -5.91
C GLY A 84 9.55 7.25 -5.37
N LEU A 85 8.68 6.59 -6.15
CA LEU A 85 8.23 5.23 -5.89
C LEU A 85 9.38 4.22 -6.03
N PRO A 86 9.35 3.11 -5.29
CA PRO A 86 10.34 2.05 -5.49
C PRO A 86 10.21 1.45 -6.89
N THR A 87 11.33 1.10 -7.49
CA THR A 87 11.38 0.58 -8.87
C THR A 87 11.09 -0.91 -8.96
N GLY A 88 11.07 -1.61 -7.84
CA GLY A 88 10.74 -3.02 -7.76
C GLY A 88 10.91 -3.51 -6.33
N LEU A 89 10.13 -4.48 -5.95
CA LEU A 89 10.21 -5.12 -4.65
C LEU A 89 10.79 -6.51 -4.78
N GLY A 90 11.70 -6.87 -3.89
CA GLY A 90 12.29 -8.19 -3.79
C GLY A 90 11.79 -8.93 -2.54
N ALA A 91 12.01 -10.24 -2.50
CA ALA A 91 11.62 -11.06 -1.36
C ALA A 91 12.26 -10.59 -0.05
N ALA A 92 13.47 -10.06 -0.10
CA ALA A 92 14.18 -9.55 1.05
C ALA A 92 13.58 -8.26 1.64
N ASP A 93 12.73 -7.56 0.88
CA ASP A 93 12.05 -6.36 1.38
C ASP A 93 10.89 -6.68 2.33
N PHE A 94 10.44 -7.93 2.38
CA PHE A 94 9.31 -8.35 3.18
C PHE A 94 9.75 -8.96 4.51
N SER A 95 9.08 -8.53 5.57
CA SER A 95 9.33 -9.02 6.93
C SER A 95 8.01 -9.24 7.66
N PRO A 96 7.88 -10.34 8.45
CA PRO A 96 6.69 -10.54 9.29
C PRO A 96 6.51 -9.46 10.36
N THR A 97 7.56 -8.71 10.66
CA THR A 97 7.56 -7.67 11.71
C THR A 97 7.37 -6.26 11.15
N ALA A 98 7.24 -6.10 9.83
CA ALA A 98 7.07 -4.79 9.20
C ALA A 98 5.62 -4.25 9.31
N MET A 99 4.69 -5.03 9.84
CA MET A 99 3.31 -4.60 10.07
C MET A 99 3.20 -3.92 11.44
N PRO A 100 2.30 -2.91 11.58
CA PRO A 100 2.05 -2.29 12.89
C PRO A 100 1.63 -3.30 13.96
N ARG A 101 0.95 -4.37 13.53
CA ARG A 101 0.58 -5.50 14.38
C ARG A 101 0.94 -6.80 13.66
N ALA A 102 1.79 -7.61 14.26
CA ALA A 102 2.17 -8.90 13.68
C ALA A 102 0.97 -9.86 13.66
N ILE A 103 0.72 -10.44 12.50
CA ILE A 103 -0.31 -11.49 12.31
C ILE A 103 0.44 -12.73 11.81
N PRO A 104 0.29 -13.88 12.47
CA PRO A 104 1.02 -15.09 12.08
C PRO A 104 0.86 -15.44 10.61
N GLY A 105 1.97 -15.75 9.95
CA GLY A 105 2.02 -16.16 8.55
C GLY A 105 2.05 -15.02 7.55
N ARG A 106 1.63 -13.79 7.91
CA ARG A 106 1.66 -12.63 7.02
C ARG A 106 3.03 -12.00 7.00
N THR A 107 3.29 -11.26 5.94
CA THR A 107 4.52 -10.49 5.78
C THR A 107 4.22 -9.19 5.07
N ALA A 108 5.06 -8.17 5.27
CA ALA A 108 4.87 -6.87 4.68
C ALA A 108 6.17 -6.19 4.31
N ALA A 109 6.08 -5.23 3.38
CA ALA A 109 7.13 -4.28 3.05
C ALA A 109 6.58 -2.87 3.16
N GLN A 110 7.38 -1.94 3.68
CA GLN A 110 7.03 -0.52 3.79
C GLN A 110 8.07 0.32 3.06
N TRP A 111 7.60 1.35 2.37
CA TRP A 111 8.45 2.26 1.64
C TRP A 111 7.96 3.68 1.84
N PHE A 112 8.74 4.48 2.56
CA PHE A 112 8.43 5.89 2.77
C PHE A 112 9.16 6.71 1.73
N PHE A 113 8.45 7.64 1.09
CA PHE A 113 9.04 8.47 0.03
C PHE A 113 8.29 9.78 -0.13
N SER A 114 8.91 10.70 -0.86
CA SER A 114 8.29 11.95 -1.30
C SER A 114 8.19 11.98 -2.81
N LEU A 115 7.18 12.67 -3.32
CA LEU A 115 7.02 12.91 -4.75
C LEU A 115 6.26 14.22 -4.97
N GLY A 116 6.87 15.16 -5.68
CA GLY A 116 6.22 16.42 -6.01
C GLY A 116 5.77 17.24 -4.80
N GLY A 117 6.54 17.24 -3.71
CA GLY A 117 6.18 17.95 -2.48
C GLY A 117 5.14 17.24 -1.62
N ARG A 118 4.80 16.00 -1.93
CA ARG A 118 3.86 15.15 -1.19
C ARG A 118 4.62 14.01 -0.51
N ALA A 119 4.13 13.56 0.64
CA ALA A 119 4.74 12.50 1.44
C ALA A 119 3.85 11.26 1.45
N PHE A 120 4.43 10.09 1.20
CA PHE A 120 3.71 8.84 1.06
C PHE A 120 4.39 7.67 1.76
N CYS A 121 3.59 6.66 2.08
CA CYS A 121 4.05 5.32 2.42
C CYS A 121 3.40 4.31 1.48
N LEU A 122 4.21 3.55 0.77
CA LEU A 122 3.75 2.36 0.06
C LEU A 122 3.88 1.18 1.02
N TYR A 123 2.77 0.47 1.23
CA TYR A 123 2.69 -0.64 2.17
C TYR A 123 2.09 -1.83 1.43
N VAL A 124 2.86 -2.92 1.34
CA VAL A 124 2.42 -4.13 0.66
C VAL A 124 2.40 -5.27 1.66
N VAL A 125 1.25 -5.95 1.75
CA VAL A 125 1.07 -7.09 2.65
C VAL A 125 0.79 -8.34 1.82
N LEU A 126 1.46 -9.42 2.17
CA LEU A 126 1.26 -10.74 1.56
C LEU A 126 0.71 -11.71 2.61
N GLY A 127 -0.22 -12.56 2.19
CA GLY A 127 -0.87 -13.52 3.07
C GLY A 127 0.05 -14.63 3.59
N SER A 128 1.23 -14.81 2.97
CA SER A 128 2.19 -15.82 3.40
C SER A 128 3.62 -15.35 3.22
N HIS A 129 4.38 -15.35 4.31
CA HIS A 129 5.81 -15.05 4.28
C HIS A 129 6.58 -16.11 3.47
N GLY A 130 6.20 -17.39 3.61
CA GLY A 130 6.85 -18.48 2.90
C GLY A 130 6.67 -18.44 1.39
N GLU A 131 5.54 -17.90 0.93
CA GLU A 131 5.19 -17.80 -0.50
C GLU A 131 5.57 -16.44 -1.11
N ARG A 132 6.24 -15.56 -0.38
CA ARG A 132 6.49 -14.18 -0.82
C ARG A 132 7.20 -14.07 -2.17
N ALA A 133 8.16 -14.94 -2.44
CA ALA A 133 8.90 -14.91 -3.71
C ALA A 133 7.99 -15.25 -4.90
N ALA A 134 7.05 -16.18 -4.73
CA ALA A 134 6.11 -16.58 -5.78
C ALA A 134 5.08 -15.48 -6.09
N MET A 135 4.82 -14.59 -5.13
CA MET A 135 3.81 -13.52 -5.27
C MET A 135 4.40 -12.23 -5.86
N LEU A 136 5.71 -12.09 -5.90
CA LEU A 136 6.37 -10.86 -6.37
C LEU A 136 6.02 -10.45 -7.81
N PRO A 137 5.89 -11.36 -8.78
CA PRO A 137 5.56 -10.94 -10.14
C PRO A 137 4.26 -10.14 -10.22
N ILE A 138 3.20 -10.59 -9.54
CA ILE A 138 1.93 -9.86 -9.54
C ILE A 138 2.00 -8.58 -8.71
N VAL A 139 2.73 -8.59 -7.60
CA VAL A 139 2.95 -7.39 -6.79
C VAL A 139 3.63 -6.31 -7.61
N ASN A 140 4.74 -6.64 -8.27
CA ASN A 140 5.48 -5.68 -9.07
C ASN A 140 4.68 -5.21 -10.28
N GLN A 141 3.93 -6.09 -10.91
CA GLN A 141 3.05 -5.72 -12.01
C GLN A 141 2.05 -4.63 -11.59
N VAL A 142 1.43 -4.78 -10.42
CA VAL A 142 0.45 -3.81 -9.92
C VAL A 142 1.13 -2.53 -9.45
N VAL A 143 2.23 -2.64 -8.70
CA VAL A 143 2.96 -1.48 -8.18
C VAL A 143 3.51 -0.61 -9.30
N GLU A 144 3.98 -1.20 -10.40
CA GLU A 144 4.49 -0.47 -11.57
C GLU A 144 3.42 0.41 -12.22
N THR A 145 2.15 0.12 -12.02
CA THR A 145 1.04 0.92 -12.58
C THR A 145 0.68 2.14 -11.71
N LEU A 146 1.21 2.21 -10.50
CA LEU A 146 0.96 3.35 -9.60
C LEU A 146 1.47 4.65 -10.21
N LYS A 147 0.60 5.67 -10.26
CA LYS A 147 0.93 7.01 -10.69
C LYS A 147 0.40 8.02 -9.69
N ILE A 148 1.21 9.01 -9.43
CA ILE A 148 0.90 10.10 -8.51
C ILE A 148 1.08 11.39 -9.29
N ASP A 149 0.01 12.17 -9.41
CA ASP A 149 0.10 13.50 -9.98
C ASP A 149 0.70 14.46 -8.95
N ALA A 150 1.81 15.05 -9.29
CA ALA A 150 2.53 15.97 -8.44
C ALA A 150 1.88 17.39 -8.47
#